data_e3bf7e89bfba89dabb67320dfbd20805
#
_entry.id   e3bf7e89bfba89dabb67320dfbd20805
#
_cell.length_a   1.000
_cell.length_b   1.000
_cell.length_c   1.000
_cell.angle_alpha   90.00
_cell.angle_beta   90.00
_cell.angle_gamma   90.00
#
_symmetry.space_group_name_H-M   'P 1'
#
loop_
_entity.id
_entity.type
_entity.pdbx_description
1 polymer ?
#
loop_
_entity_poly.entity_id
_entity_poly.type
_entity_poly.pdbx_seq_one_letter_code
_entity_poly.pdbx_strand_id
1 'polypeptide(L)'
;VLPLNRKGALSVLCINTWHTGFHGSLWFDDRSWQLIQLVECPNCIHMFLCLQGADAMVLESVMFAILAERELGPKLYGIFPQGRLEQFVPSRKLSTDELSVPGIFDEIAEKITRFHGMRMPFNKEPKWLFGTMEKYMDQVLQLTFTREHHLRNFSRLLSYNLPQEMDSLKCLLESTPSPVVFCHNDLQEGNILLLNGRENTDRQRLMLIDFEYSSYNYRGFDIGNFFCEWTYDYTYDKFPFFITNTKKYPTKAQQMHFFQRYLLESHAGFENLSEEDQQKLKEDMLVEVNRFALASHFFWGLWSVIQAKISTIEFGYMEYAMARFDAYFELKKKLRV
;
A
#
# COMPACT_ATOMS: atom_id res chain seq x y z
N VAL A 1 -10.04 22.75 -26.83
CA VAL A 1 -11.22 22.03 -26.35
C VAL A 1 -11.86 21.33 -27.54
N LEU A 2 -11.64 20.05 -27.71
CA LEU A 2 -12.30 19.23 -28.73
C LEU A 2 -13.51 18.51 -28.12
N PRO A 3 -14.61 18.31 -28.82
CA PRO A 3 -15.83 17.75 -28.27
C PRO A 3 -15.66 16.23 -27.98
N LEU A 4 -16.18 15.83 -26.85
CA LEU A 4 -16.29 14.43 -26.39
C LEU A 4 -17.08 13.58 -27.41
N ASN A 5 -16.44 12.55 -27.96
CA ASN A 5 -17.10 11.58 -28.80
C ASN A 5 -17.58 10.38 -27.96
N ARG A 6 -18.86 10.07 -28.07
CA ARG A 6 -19.62 9.08 -27.24
C ARG A 6 -19.36 7.60 -27.58
N LYS A 7 -18.16 7.22 -27.91
CA LYS A 7 -17.80 5.79 -28.06
C LYS A 7 -16.42 5.61 -27.48
N GLY A 8 -16.32 5.02 -26.30
CA GLY A 8 -15.14 4.49 -25.61
C GLY A 8 -13.77 4.76 -26.27
N ALA A 9 -13.48 6.01 -26.56
CA ALA A 9 -12.30 6.42 -27.28
C ALA A 9 -11.35 7.07 -26.30
N LEU A 10 -10.13 6.58 -26.31
CA LEU A 10 -8.97 7.26 -25.76
C LEU A 10 -9.00 8.74 -26.15
N SER A 11 -9.04 9.63 -25.17
CA SER A 11 -8.90 11.07 -25.40
C SER A 11 -7.42 11.42 -25.38
N VAL A 12 -6.95 12.11 -26.41
CA VAL A 12 -5.57 12.62 -26.49
C VAL A 12 -5.58 14.09 -26.07
N LEU A 13 -4.86 14.43 -25.00
CA LEU A 13 -4.62 15.81 -24.63
C LEU A 13 -3.25 16.23 -25.15
N CYS A 14 -3.22 17.19 -26.10
CA CYS A 14 -1.97 17.80 -26.54
C CYS A 14 -1.71 19.04 -25.65
N ILE A 15 -0.63 19.00 -24.90
CA ILE A 15 -0.17 20.16 -24.12
C ILE A 15 0.94 20.83 -24.94
N ASN A 16 0.62 22.01 -25.49
CA ASN A 16 1.62 22.89 -26.10
C ASN A 16 2.09 23.87 -25.03
N THR A 17 3.31 23.73 -24.56
CA THR A 17 3.95 24.76 -23.73
C THR A 17 4.80 25.64 -24.62
N TRP A 18 4.36 26.87 -24.81
CA TRP A 18 4.96 27.86 -25.71
C TRP A 18 6.41 28.26 -25.38
N HIS A 19 6.96 27.77 -24.27
CA HIS A 19 8.30 28.15 -23.80
C HIS A 19 9.32 27.00 -23.73
N THR A 20 8.94 25.74 -24.01
CA THR A 20 9.85 24.61 -23.81
C THR A 20 10.00 23.68 -25.03
N GLY A 21 9.36 23.97 -26.16
CA GLY A 21 9.47 23.14 -27.38
C GLY A 21 8.93 21.71 -27.22
N PHE A 22 7.95 21.52 -26.35
CA PHE A 22 7.44 20.20 -25.96
C PHE A 22 6.31 19.73 -26.87
N HIS A 23 6.45 18.55 -27.47
CA HIS A 23 5.38 17.84 -28.15
C HIS A 23 5.20 16.46 -27.52
N GLY A 24 4.10 16.26 -26.79
CA GLY A 24 3.74 14.97 -26.20
C GLY A 24 2.28 14.63 -26.46
N SER A 25 1.99 13.36 -26.74
CA SER A 25 0.63 12.83 -26.84
C SER A 25 0.29 12.02 -25.61
N LEU A 26 -0.86 12.28 -25.01
CA LEU A 26 -1.35 11.62 -23.81
C LEU A 26 -2.47 10.64 -24.17
N TRP A 27 -2.38 9.42 -23.67
CA TRP A 27 -3.38 8.38 -23.87
C TRP A 27 -4.09 8.11 -22.54
N PHE A 28 -5.40 8.04 -22.54
CA PHE A 28 -6.24 7.86 -21.36
C PHE A 28 -6.96 6.52 -21.42
N ASP A 29 -7.03 5.82 -20.29
CA ASP A 29 -7.96 4.72 -20.07
C ASP A 29 -8.95 5.11 -18.96
N ASP A 30 -10.23 4.90 -19.22
CA ASP A 30 -11.38 5.46 -18.46
C ASP A 30 -11.58 4.84 -17.06
N ARG A 31 -10.69 3.96 -16.52
CA ARG A 31 -11.10 3.06 -15.43
C ARG A 31 -10.14 2.85 -14.26
N SER A 32 -8.99 3.48 -14.26
CA SER A 32 -8.05 3.39 -13.15
C SER A 32 -7.07 4.57 -13.15
N TRP A 33 -6.44 4.82 -12.02
CA TRP A 33 -5.26 5.66 -11.97
C TRP A 33 -4.23 5.13 -12.95
N GLN A 34 -4.00 5.82 -14.03
CA GLN A 34 -2.94 5.44 -14.95
C GLN A 34 -1.86 6.50 -14.98
N LEU A 35 -0.67 6.04 -14.66
CA LEU A 35 0.55 6.78 -14.85
C LEU A 35 0.79 6.96 -16.35
N ILE A 36 0.70 8.21 -16.84
CA ILE A 36 1.05 8.53 -18.21
C ILE A 36 2.42 9.18 -18.22
N GLN A 37 3.39 8.44 -18.73
CA GLN A 37 4.74 8.97 -18.91
C GLN A 37 4.75 9.92 -20.11
N LEU A 38 5.09 11.17 -19.89
CA LEU A 38 5.43 12.12 -20.96
C LEU A 38 6.86 11.84 -21.40
N VAL A 39 7.00 11.22 -22.57
CA VAL A 39 8.31 10.79 -23.11
C VAL A 39 9.08 12.01 -23.62
N GLU A 40 10.37 12.07 -23.26
CA GLU A 40 11.42 12.98 -23.75
C GLU A 40 11.38 14.44 -23.30
N CYS A 41 11.53 14.65 -21.99
CA CYS A 41 11.96 15.94 -21.45
C CYS A 41 13.07 15.74 -20.41
N PRO A 42 14.11 16.59 -20.33
CA PRO A 42 15.15 16.50 -19.29
C PRO A 42 14.57 16.64 -17.85
N ASN A 43 13.33 17.14 -17.73
CA ASN A 43 12.53 17.14 -16.50
C ASN A 43 11.22 16.38 -16.78
N CYS A 44 11.28 15.04 -16.87
CA CYS A 44 10.10 14.23 -17.11
C CYS A 44 9.04 14.52 -16.01
N ILE A 45 7.82 14.77 -16.46
CA ILE A 45 6.66 15.03 -15.60
C ILE A 45 5.70 13.87 -15.77
N HIS A 46 5.25 13.31 -14.65
CA HIS A 46 4.15 12.35 -14.64
C HIS A 46 2.82 13.09 -14.43
N MET A 47 1.79 12.66 -15.14
CA MET A 47 0.43 13.12 -14.93
C MET A 47 -0.39 11.99 -14.33
N PHE A 48 -0.94 12.23 -13.15
CA PHE A 48 -1.93 11.36 -12.54
C PHE A 48 -3.32 11.90 -12.76
N LEU A 49 -4.23 11.04 -13.20
CA LEU A 49 -5.65 11.37 -13.35
C LEU A 49 -6.43 10.74 -12.20
N CYS A 50 -7.22 11.55 -11.50
CA CYS A 50 -8.11 11.12 -10.44
C CYS A 50 -9.55 11.01 -10.94
N LEU A 51 -10.15 9.85 -10.77
CA LEU A 51 -11.57 9.60 -11.07
C LEU A 51 -12.46 9.70 -9.82
N GLN A 52 -11.88 10.05 -8.67
CA GLN A 52 -12.61 10.21 -7.41
C GLN A 52 -13.29 11.60 -7.33
N GLY A 53 -14.30 11.72 -6.44
CA GLY A 53 -15.01 12.98 -6.23
C GLY A 53 -14.09 14.13 -5.77
N ALA A 54 -14.50 15.36 -5.99
CA ALA A 54 -13.70 16.57 -5.76
C ALA A 54 -13.08 16.67 -4.35
N ASP A 55 -13.80 16.24 -3.32
CA ASP A 55 -13.31 16.31 -1.93
C ASP A 55 -12.16 15.35 -1.65
N ALA A 56 -12.21 14.14 -2.20
CA ALA A 56 -11.12 13.15 -2.05
C ALA A 56 -9.85 13.63 -2.76
N MET A 57 -9.99 14.23 -3.94
CA MET A 57 -8.88 14.79 -4.71
C MET A 57 -8.19 15.96 -4.00
N VAL A 58 -8.94 16.81 -3.29
CA VAL A 58 -8.37 17.93 -2.51
C VAL A 58 -7.51 17.37 -1.38
N LEU A 59 -8.03 16.42 -0.59
CA LEU A 59 -7.29 15.81 0.53
C LEU A 59 -6.03 15.12 0.05
N GLU A 60 -6.11 14.35 -1.01
CA GLU A 60 -4.97 13.65 -1.59
C GLU A 60 -3.92 14.64 -2.14
N SER A 61 -4.35 15.70 -2.80
CA SER A 61 -3.45 16.74 -3.30
C SER A 61 -2.73 17.47 -2.18
N VAL A 62 -3.42 17.78 -1.07
CA VAL A 62 -2.81 18.38 0.13
C VAL A 62 -1.80 17.42 0.74
N MET A 63 -2.14 16.15 0.88
CA MET A 63 -1.23 15.13 1.38
C MET A 63 0.02 15.02 0.52
N PHE A 64 -0.17 14.92 -0.79
CA PHE A 64 0.94 14.81 -1.74
C PHE A 64 1.85 16.04 -1.69
N ALA A 65 1.28 17.25 -1.60
CA ALA A 65 2.06 18.48 -1.48
C ALA A 65 2.93 18.50 -0.20
N ILE A 66 2.39 18.03 0.93
CA ILE A 66 3.12 17.96 2.20
C ILE A 66 4.24 16.91 2.12
N LEU A 67 3.97 15.74 1.52
CA LEU A 67 4.97 14.68 1.34
C LEU A 67 6.12 15.14 0.42
N ALA A 68 5.79 15.83 -0.66
CA ALA A 68 6.75 16.42 -1.58
C ALA A 68 7.65 17.47 -0.90
N GLU A 69 7.06 18.36 -0.08
CA GLU A 69 7.79 19.38 0.69
C GLU A 69 8.74 18.77 1.73
N ARG A 70 8.37 17.59 2.26
CA ARG A 70 9.17 16.82 3.23
C ARG A 70 10.17 15.85 2.58
N GLU A 71 10.27 15.85 1.26
CA GLU A 71 11.15 14.94 0.49
C GLU A 71 10.83 13.45 0.74
N LEU A 72 9.57 13.13 1.08
CA LEU A 72 9.07 11.77 1.29
C LEU A 72 8.37 11.19 0.06
N GLY A 73 8.19 11.98 -0.98
CA GLY A 73 7.59 11.59 -2.25
C GLY A 73 8.09 12.48 -3.40
N PRO A 74 7.62 12.22 -4.64
CA PRO A 74 7.93 13.04 -5.81
C PRO A 74 7.51 14.50 -5.62
N LYS A 75 8.19 15.44 -6.27
CA LYS A 75 7.77 16.86 -6.25
C LYS A 75 6.44 17.05 -6.94
N LEU A 76 5.60 17.91 -6.39
CA LEU A 76 4.34 18.32 -6.99
C LEU A 76 4.58 19.57 -7.87
N TYR A 77 4.28 19.49 -9.17
CA TYR A 77 4.44 20.61 -10.09
C TYR A 77 3.12 21.35 -10.34
N GLY A 78 1.98 20.69 -10.20
CA GLY A 78 0.69 21.32 -10.38
C GLY A 78 -0.48 20.40 -10.11
N ILE A 79 -1.63 21.01 -9.86
CA ILE A 79 -2.91 20.33 -9.62
C ILE A 79 -3.90 20.89 -10.62
N PHE A 80 -4.76 20.04 -11.18
CA PHE A 80 -5.85 20.42 -12.08
C PHE A 80 -7.10 19.58 -11.74
N PRO A 81 -8.29 19.96 -12.22
CA PRO A 81 -9.54 19.32 -11.77
C PRO A 81 -9.63 17.79 -11.95
N GLN A 82 -8.81 17.22 -12.83
CA GLN A 82 -8.83 15.77 -13.12
C GLN A 82 -7.59 15.03 -12.60
N GLY A 83 -6.65 15.73 -11.91
CA GLY A 83 -5.42 15.08 -11.46
C GLY A 83 -4.31 16.05 -11.07
N ARG A 84 -3.08 15.57 -11.12
CA ARG A 84 -1.88 16.33 -10.75
C ARG A 84 -0.70 16.04 -11.66
N LEU A 85 0.27 16.95 -11.66
CA LEU A 85 1.56 16.80 -12.32
C LEU A 85 2.64 16.57 -11.26
N GLU A 86 3.37 15.50 -11.39
CA GLU A 86 4.42 15.09 -10.45
C GLU A 86 5.78 15.00 -11.13
N GLN A 87 6.82 15.03 -10.32
CA GLN A 87 8.17 14.74 -10.75
C GLN A 87 8.27 13.30 -11.26
N PHE A 88 8.78 13.14 -12.47
CA PHE A 88 9.29 11.84 -12.88
C PHE A 88 10.57 11.53 -12.11
N VAL A 89 10.58 10.37 -11.46
CA VAL A 89 11.73 9.90 -10.69
C VAL A 89 12.39 8.77 -11.46
N PRO A 90 13.58 8.98 -12.05
CA PRO A 90 14.33 7.90 -12.70
C PRO A 90 14.64 6.80 -11.68
N SER A 91 14.00 5.64 -11.84
CA SER A 91 14.00 4.57 -10.85
C SER A 91 13.47 3.27 -11.45
N ARG A 92 13.61 2.20 -10.69
CA ARG A 92 12.86 0.97 -10.88
C ARG A 92 12.15 0.58 -9.59
N LYS A 93 11.09 -0.19 -9.68
CA LYS A 93 10.46 -0.83 -8.53
C LYS A 93 11.41 -1.86 -7.91
N LEU A 94 11.27 -2.11 -6.62
CA LEU A 94 11.89 -3.27 -5.99
C LEU A 94 11.22 -4.56 -6.46
N SER A 95 11.96 -5.66 -6.37
CA SER A 95 11.39 -7.01 -6.40
C SER A 95 11.10 -7.49 -4.98
N THR A 96 10.20 -8.47 -4.85
CA THR A 96 9.87 -9.08 -3.55
C THR A 96 11.11 -9.61 -2.82
N ASP A 97 12.07 -10.19 -3.55
CA ASP A 97 13.31 -10.72 -2.96
C ASP A 97 14.22 -9.62 -2.39
N GLU A 98 14.18 -8.44 -2.97
CA GLU A 98 14.99 -7.30 -2.51
C GLU A 98 14.51 -6.74 -1.17
N LEU A 99 13.24 -6.96 -0.77
CA LEU A 99 12.71 -6.52 0.51
C LEU A 99 13.49 -7.10 1.70
N SER A 100 14.10 -8.28 1.52
CA SER A 100 14.87 -8.97 2.56
C SER A 100 16.37 -8.64 2.55
N VAL A 101 16.86 -7.86 1.58
CA VAL A 101 18.29 -7.48 1.50
C VAL A 101 18.61 -6.51 2.63
N PRO A 102 19.59 -6.80 3.51
CA PRO A 102 19.80 -6.07 4.75
C PRO A 102 19.86 -4.55 4.61
N GLY A 103 20.66 -4.02 3.70
CA GLY A 103 20.77 -2.57 3.52
C GLY A 103 19.53 -1.92 2.92
N ILE A 104 18.73 -2.63 2.12
CA ILE A 104 17.43 -2.17 1.61
C ILE A 104 16.40 -2.22 2.73
N PHE A 105 16.38 -3.32 3.46
CA PHE A 105 15.46 -3.52 4.59
C PHE A 105 15.63 -2.45 5.69
N ASP A 106 16.87 -2.11 6.02
CA ASP A 106 17.18 -1.03 6.98
C ASP A 106 16.66 0.32 6.49
N GLU A 107 16.88 0.66 5.22
CA GLU A 107 16.41 1.92 4.66
C GLU A 107 14.89 1.97 4.57
N ILE A 108 14.21 0.85 4.30
CA ILE A 108 12.75 0.78 4.36
C ILE A 108 12.26 1.07 5.78
N ALA A 109 12.89 0.51 6.81
CA ALA A 109 12.53 0.79 8.19
C ALA A 109 12.69 2.28 8.53
N GLU A 110 13.78 2.93 8.08
CA GLU A 110 14.00 4.37 8.23
C GLU A 110 12.92 5.20 7.52
N LYS A 111 12.56 4.84 6.27
CA LYS A 111 11.52 5.53 5.49
C LYS A 111 10.16 5.43 6.16
N ILE A 112 9.78 4.23 6.61
CA ILE A 112 8.53 3.99 7.33
C ILE A 112 8.49 4.81 8.62
N THR A 113 9.59 4.83 9.38
CA THR A 113 9.66 5.60 10.63
C THR A 113 9.46 7.09 10.38
N ARG A 114 10.10 7.65 9.37
CA ARG A 114 9.91 9.06 8.99
C ARG A 114 8.48 9.35 8.54
N PHE A 115 7.89 8.43 7.78
CA PHE A 115 6.50 8.53 7.34
C PHE A 115 5.53 8.52 8.53
N HIS A 116 5.70 7.59 9.46
CA HIS A 116 4.94 7.52 10.71
C HIS A 116 5.11 8.74 11.61
N GLY A 117 6.26 9.40 11.56
CA GLY A 117 6.53 10.65 12.28
C GLY A 117 5.84 11.89 11.70
N MET A 118 5.17 11.77 10.55
CA MET A 118 4.52 12.90 9.90
C MET A 118 3.32 13.40 10.70
N ARG A 119 3.20 14.73 10.79
CA ARG A 119 2.04 15.40 11.36
C ARG A 119 1.21 15.98 10.24
N MET A 120 0.19 15.22 9.83
CA MET A 120 -0.72 15.62 8.77
C MET A 120 -1.94 16.37 9.34
N PRO A 121 -2.51 17.34 8.61
CA PRO A 121 -3.68 18.12 9.03
C PRO A 121 -5.00 17.33 8.79
N PHE A 122 -5.00 16.03 9.10
CA PHE A 122 -6.15 15.13 8.91
C PHE A 122 -6.69 14.66 10.25
N ASN A 123 -7.89 14.06 10.22
CA ASN A 123 -8.46 13.43 11.40
C ASN A 123 -7.53 12.30 11.89
N LYS A 124 -7.18 12.35 13.17
CA LYS A 124 -6.26 11.39 13.80
C LYS A 124 -6.95 10.16 14.39
N GLU A 125 -8.28 10.09 14.31
CA GLU A 125 -8.99 8.89 14.72
C GLU A 125 -8.71 7.76 13.72
N PRO A 126 -8.29 6.56 14.18
CA PRO A 126 -7.94 5.44 13.31
C PRO A 126 -9.20 4.70 12.80
N LYS A 127 -10.15 5.46 12.22
CA LYS A 127 -11.40 4.91 11.69
C LYS A 127 -11.22 4.21 10.34
N TRP A 128 -10.11 4.48 9.66
CA TRP A 128 -9.89 4.01 8.30
C TRP A 128 -9.96 2.49 8.20
N LEU A 129 -9.22 1.76 9.05
CA LEU A 129 -9.12 0.30 8.99
C LEU A 129 -10.48 -0.37 9.16
N PHE A 130 -11.07 -0.23 10.34
CA PHE A 130 -12.33 -0.92 10.64
C PHE A 130 -13.50 -0.39 9.82
N GLY A 131 -13.58 0.94 9.64
CA GLY A 131 -14.64 1.54 8.83
C GLY A 131 -14.60 1.14 7.35
N THR A 132 -13.40 0.89 6.79
CA THR A 132 -13.25 0.37 5.43
C THR A 132 -13.56 -1.12 5.38
N MET A 133 -13.09 -1.90 6.34
CA MET A 133 -13.41 -3.34 6.44
C MET A 133 -14.92 -3.58 6.57
N GLU A 134 -15.62 -2.78 7.40
CA GLU A 134 -17.08 -2.86 7.55
C GLU A 134 -17.78 -2.58 6.20
N LYS A 135 -17.38 -1.51 5.50
CA LYS A 135 -17.91 -1.21 4.16
C LYS A 135 -17.64 -2.32 3.15
N TYR A 136 -16.44 -2.88 3.15
CA TYR A 136 -16.08 -3.97 2.26
C TYR A 136 -16.88 -5.24 2.60
N MET A 137 -17.07 -5.55 3.88
CA MET A 137 -17.89 -6.68 4.32
C MET A 137 -19.32 -6.54 3.83
N ASP A 138 -19.94 -5.36 4.02
CA ASP A 138 -21.29 -5.09 3.54
C ASP A 138 -21.43 -5.29 2.03
N GLN A 139 -20.42 -4.84 1.27
CA GLN A 139 -20.39 -5.04 -0.18
C GLN A 139 -20.24 -6.54 -0.54
N VAL A 140 -19.29 -7.25 0.09
CA VAL A 140 -19.02 -8.66 -0.15
C VAL A 140 -20.27 -9.50 0.09
N LEU A 141 -21.02 -9.25 1.15
CA LEU A 141 -22.25 -9.98 1.49
C LEU A 141 -23.38 -9.77 0.47
N GLN A 142 -23.32 -8.70 -0.34
CA GLN A 142 -24.30 -8.41 -1.40
C GLN A 142 -23.86 -8.93 -2.77
N LEU A 143 -22.61 -9.40 -2.92
CA LEU A 143 -22.10 -9.86 -4.19
C LEU A 143 -22.70 -11.19 -4.61
N THR A 144 -22.87 -11.32 -5.93
CA THR A 144 -23.21 -12.57 -6.59
C THR A 144 -22.27 -12.82 -7.77
N PHE A 145 -21.87 -14.06 -7.94
CA PHE A 145 -21.01 -14.48 -9.05
C PHE A 145 -21.77 -15.44 -9.97
N THR A 146 -21.41 -15.47 -11.24
CA THR A 146 -22.01 -16.36 -12.24
C THR A 146 -21.03 -17.39 -12.79
N ARG A 147 -19.71 -17.08 -12.74
CA ARG A 147 -18.68 -18.03 -13.17
C ARG A 147 -18.52 -19.13 -12.14
N GLU A 148 -18.57 -20.37 -12.56
CA GLU A 148 -18.53 -21.55 -11.66
C GLU A 148 -17.32 -21.55 -10.72
N HIS A 149 -16.15 -21.19 -11.22
CA HIS A 149 -14.93 -21.10 -10.40
C HIS A 149 -15.05 -20.05 -9.29
N HIS A 150 -15.56 -18.85 -9.61
CA HIS A 150 -15.81 -17.80 -8.62
C HIS A 150 -16.89 -18.21 -7.61
N LEU A 151 -17.94 -18.91 -8.05
CA LEU A 151 -18.99 -19.41 -7.16
C LEU A 151 -18.43 -20.39 -6.11
N ARG A 152 -17.59 -21.35 -6.54
CA ARG A 152 -16.98 -22.31 -5.61
C ARG A 152 -16.12 -21.62 -4.56
N ASN A 153 -15.23 -20.73 -4.98
CA ASN A 153 -14.33 -20.00 -4.07
C ASN A 153 -15.12 -19.07 -3.15
N PHE A 154 -16.10 -18.35 -3.68
CA PHE A 154 -16.95 -17.46 -2.90
C PHE A 154 -17.80 -18.23 -1.87
N SER A 155 -18.36 -19.39 -2.24
CA SER A 155 -19.08 -20.25 -1.30
C SER A 155 -18.17 -20.75 -0.17
N ARG A 156 -16.91 -21.08 -0.49
CA ARG A 156 -15.92 -21.42 0.54
C ARG A 156 -15.65 -20.25 1.49
N LEU A 157 -15.48 -19.03 0.96
CA LEU A 157 -15.29 -17.83 1.79
C LEU A 157 -16.49 -17.59 2.72
N LEU A 158 -17.70 -17.70 2.21
CA LEU A 158 -18.90 -17.53 3.03
C LEU A 158 -19.01 -18.59 4.14
N SER A 159 -18.48 -19.81 3.93
CA SER A 159 -18.47 -20.85 4.96
C SER A 159 -17.60 -20.53 6.17
N TYR A 160 -16.69 -19.56 6.08
CA TYR A 160 -15.85 -19.10 7.18
C TYR A 160 -16.58 -18.18 8.18
N ASN A 161 -17.84 -17.82 7.91
CA ASN A 161 -18.59 -16.85 8.70
C ASN A 161 -17.80 -15.54 8.93
N LEU A 162 -17.39 -14.93 7.81
CA LEU A 162 -16.52 -13.74 7.82
C LEU A 162 -17.00 -12.59 8.71
N PRO A 163 -18.33 -12.32 8.86
CA PRO A 163 -18.78 -11.28 9.80
C PRO A 163 -18.37 -11.57 11.26
N GLN A 164 -18.63 -12.78 11.74
CA GLN A 164 -18.24 -13.18 13.11
C GLN A 164 -16.72 -13.20 13.27
N GLU A 165 -16.00 -13.61 12.22
CA GLU A 165 -14.55 -13.62 12.21
C GLU A 165 -13.97 -12.19 12.26
N MET A 166 -14.60 -11.24 11.57
CA MET A 166 -14.24 -9.82 11.61
C MET A 166 -14.47 -9.23 13.01
N ASP A 167 -15.58 -9.56 13.67
CA ASP A 167 -15.85 -9.12 15.06
C ASP A 167 -14.77 -9.66 16.02
N SER A 168 -14.41 -10.93 15.87
CA SER A 168 -13.36 -11.56 16.68
C SER A 168 -12.00 -10.89 16.45
N LEU A 169 -11.68 -10.59 15.20
CA LEU A 169 -10.46 -9.86 14.83
C LEU A 169 -10.47 -8.45 15.43
N LYS A 170 -11.58 -7.73 15.33
CA LYS A 170 -11.72 -6.39 15.89
C LYS A 170 -11.48 -6.39 17.41
N CYS A 171 -12.10 -7.31 18.15
CA CYS A 171 -11.88 -7.47 19.60
C CYS A 171 -10.40 -7.75 19.92
N LEU A 172 -9.73 -8.62 19.14
CA LEU A 172 -8.31 -8.92 19.32
C LEU A 172 -7.46 -7.67 19.14
N LEU A 173 -7.70 -6.89 18.07
CA LEU A 173 -6.90 -5.72 17.76
C LEU A 173 -7.15 -4.55 18.70
N GLU A 174 -8.40 -4.34 19.16
CA GLU A 174 -8.73 -3.35 20.18
C GLU A 174 -8.06 -3.66 21.53
N SER A 175 -7.82 -4.93 21.83
CA SER A 175 -7.05 -5.35 23.01
C SER A 175 -5.52 -5.33 22.82
N THR A 176 -5.05 -5.02 21.62
CA THR A 176 -3.63 -5.00 21.28
C THR A 176 -3.13 -3.55 21.19
N PRO A 177 -2.30 -3.07 22.14
CA PRO A 177 -1.77 -1.73 22.09
C PRO A 177 -1.00 -1.48 20.79
N SER A 178 -1.40 -0.45 20.04
CA SER A 178 -0.71 -0.01 18.82
C SER A 178 -0.85 1.51 18.70
N PRO A 179 0.25 2.26 18.64
CA PRO A 179 0.20 3.70 18.42
C PRO A 179 -0.49 4.05 17.11
N VAL A 180 -1.30 5.12 17.15
CA VAL A 180 -1.88 5.70 15.94
C VAL A 180 -0.89 6.67 15.34
N VAL A 181 -0.50 6.43 14.10
CA VAL A 181 0.48 7.20 13.33
C VAL A 181 -0.06 7.48 11.94
N PHE A 182 0.60 8.34 11.18
CA PHE A 182 0.26 8.50 9.78
C PHE A 182 0.87 7.35 8.98
N CYS A 183 0.03 6.43 8.50
CA CYS A 183 0.41 5.20 7.81
C CYS A 183 0.31 5.34 6.30
N HIS A 184 1.13 4.60 5.58
CA HIS A 184 1.03 4.40 4.13
C HIS A 184 -0.16 3.51 3.78
N ASN A 185 -0.37 2.46 4.55
CA ASN A 185 -1.41 1.43 4.44
C ASN A 185 -1.28 0.47 3.24
N ASP A 186 -0.41 0.74 2.28
CA ASP A 186 -0.18 -0.11 1.10
C ASP A 186 1.33 -0.23 0.78
N LEU A 187 2.13 -0.54 1.79
CA LEU A 187 3.57 -0.79 1.61
C LEU A 187 3.80 -2.17 0.99
N GLN A 188 4.14 -2.19 -0.28
CA GLN A 188 4.51 -3.36 -1.06
C GLN A 188 5.71 -3.01 -1.97
N GLU A 189 6.39 -4.00 -2.57
CA GLU A 189 7.59 -3.77 -3.38
C GLU A 189 7.35 -2.81 -4.56
N GLY A 190 6.16 -2.83 -5.14
CA GLY A 190 5.78 -1.96 -6.26
C GLY A 190 5.70 -0.49 -5.89
N ASN A 191 5.46 -0.18 -4.60
CA ASN A 191 5.35 1.16 -4.05
C ASN A 191 6.66 1.67 -3.44
N ILE A 192 7.75 0.92 -3.63
CA ILE A 192 9.11 1.30 -3.20
C ILE A 192 10.02 1.37 -4.42
N LEU A 193 10.45 2.56 -4.76
CA LEU A 193 11.33 2.81 -5.89
C LEU A 193 12.79 2.78 -5.47
N LEU A 194 13.64 2.07 -6.23
CA LEU A 194 15.10 2.19 -6.17
C LEU A 194 15.55 3.24 -7.19
N LEU A 195 16.15 4.32 -6.68
CA LEU A 195 16.54 5.48 -7.47
C LEU A 195 17.76 5.18 -8.35
N ASN A 196 17.68 5.48 -9.64
CA ASN A 196 18.79 5.27 -10.57
C ASN A 196 20.00 6.12 -10.17
N GLY A 197 21.18 5.51 -10.26
CA GLY A 197 22.45 6.14 -9.91
C GLY A 197 22.73 6.22 -8.40
N ARG A 198 21.84 5.67 -7.56
CA ARG A 198 22.02 5.58 -6.10
C ARG A 198 22.12 4.14 -5.60
N GLU A 199 22.18 3.17 -6.49
CA GLU A 199 22.18 1.74 -6.18
C GLU A 199 23.31 1.34 -5.21
N ASN A 200 24.46 2.01 -5.34
CA ASN A 200 25.68 1.76 -4.57
C ASN A 200 25.93 2.79 -3.45
N THR A 201 24.96 3.62 -3.13
CA THR A 201 25.07 4.53 -1.98
C THR A 201 24.58 3.84 -0.71
N ASP A 202 25.10 4.24 0.45
CA ASP A 202 24.71 3.60 1.71
C ASP A 202 23.32 4.01 2.21
N ARG A 203 22.78 5.13 1.70
CA ARG A 203 21.50 5.70 2.13
C ARG A 203 20.83 6.48 1.01
N GLN A 204 19.54 6.78 1.19
CA GLN A 204 18.71 7.56 0.26
C GLN A 204 18.59 6.95 -1.15
N ARG A 205 18.62 5.63 -1.23
CA ARG A 205 18.39 4.87 -2.47
C ARG A 205 16.92 4.76 -2.81
N LEU A 206 16.06 4.78 -1.79
CA LEU A 206 14.66 4.42 -1.90
C LEU A 206 13.76 5.65 -1.81
N MET A 207 12.63 5.57 -2.53
CA MET A 207 11.53 6.51 -2.43
C MET A 207 10.21 5.74 -2.33
N LEU A 208 9.33 6.15 -1.41
CA LEU A 208 7.96 5.64 -1.32
C LEU A 208 7.07 6.41 -2.30
N ILE A 209 6.11 5.72 -2.88
CA ILE A 209 5.11 6.28 -3.81
C ILE A 209 3.74 5.66 -3.53
N ASP A 210 2.70 6.17 -4.18
CA ASP A 210 1.32 5.66 -4.14
C ASP A 210 0.68 5.76 -2.76
N PHE A 211 0.33 6.99 -2.40
CA PHE A 211 -0.18 7.34 -1.07
C PHE A 211 -1.71 7.33 -0.99
N GLU A 212 -2.43 6.72 -1.94
CA GLU A 212 -3.89 6.79 -2.04
C GLU A 212 -4.63 6.22 -0.82
N TYR A 213 -4.04 5.24 -0.14
CA TYR A 213 -4.56 4.65 1.10
C TYR A 213 -4.04 5.32 2.37
N SER A 214 -3.16 6.33 2.26
CA SER A 214 -2.49 6.90 3.42
C SER A 214 -3.46 7.64 4.34
N SER A 215 -3.38 7.33 5.62
CA SER A 215 -4.27 7.87 6.65
C SER A 215 -3.69 7.66 8.05
N TYR A 216 -4.27 8.32 9.06
CA TYR A 216 -4.00 7.92 10.44
C TYR A 216 -4.59 6.54 10.70
N ASN A 217 -3.73 5.62 11.11
CA ASN A 217 -4.05 4.23 11.36
C ASN A 217 -3.10 3.65 12.42
N TYR A 218 -3.34 2.42 12.81
CA TYR A 218 -2.50 1.70 13.76
C TYR A 218 -1.15 1.35 13.12
N ARG A 219 -0.06 1.69 13.80
CA ARG A 219 1.32 1.38 13.36
C ARG A 219 1.50 -0.10 13.02
N GLY A 220 0.92 -0.97 13.85
CA GLY A 220 1.00 -2.40 13.66
C GLY A 220 0.42 -2.87 12.33
N PHE A 221 -0.62 -2.20 11.79
CA PHE A 221 -1.20 -2.52 10.50
C PHE A 221 -0.20 -2.26 9.37
N ASP A 222 0.42 -1.08 9.34
CA ASP A 222 1.31 -0.69 8.25
C ASP A 222 2.55 -1.58 8.18
N ILE A 223 3.19 -1.83 9.33
CA ILE A 223 4.35 -2.73 9.41
C ILE A 223 3.91 -4.19 9.14
N GLY A 224 2.77 -4.61 9.68
CA GLY A 224 2.21 -5.94 9.44
C GLY A 224 1.88 -6.19 7.98
N ASN A 225 1.31 -5.19 7.30
CA ASN A 225 1.08 -5.22 5.86
C ASN A 225 2.40 -5.40 5.10
N PHE A 226 3.39 -4.58 5.38
CA PHE A 226 4.71 -4.69 4.75
C PHE A 226 5.31 -6.10 4.91
N PHE A 227 5.18 -6.72 6.09
CA PHE A 227 5.66 -8.09 6.29
C PHE A 227 4.85 -9.14 5.54
N CYS A 228 3.53 -8.96 5.41
CA CYS A 228 2.69 -9.83 4.58
C CYS A 228 3.12 -9.79 3.12
N GLU A 229 3.47 -8.61 2.59
CA GLU A 229 3.83 -8.42 1.19
C GLU A 229 5.12 -9.15 0.78
N TRP A 230 6.00 -9.52 1.71
CA TRP A 230 7.13 -10.41 1.41
C TRP A 230 6.71 -11.78 0.87
N THR A 231 5.47 -12.16 1.09
CA THR A 231 4.96 -13.47 0.69
C THR A 231 4.27 -13.47 -0.67
N TYR A 232 4.10 -12.31 -1.30
CA TYR A 232 3.42 -12.15 -2.59
C TYR A 232 4.39 -11.59 -3.64
N ASP A 233 4.45 -12.25 -4.80
CA ASP A 233 5.24 -11.80 -5.95
C ASP A 233 4.28 -11.52 -7.11
N TYR A 234 4.13 -10.26 -7.46
CA TYR A 234 3.24 -9.78 -8.52
C TYR A 234 3.91 -9.71 -9.90
N THR A 235 5.16 -10.17 -10.03
CA THR A 235 5.88 -10.19 -11.31
C THR A 235 5.57 -11.41 -12.17
N TYR A 236 4.79 -12.35 -11.64
CA TYR A 236 4.42 -13.56 -12.36
C TYR A 236 3.47 -13.26 -13.53
N ASP A 237 3.88 -13.62 -14.75
CA ASP A 237 3.26 -13.23 -16.02
C ASP A 237 2.11 -14.12 -16.51
N LYS A 238 1.74 -15.16 -15.71
CA LYS A 238 0.64 -16.08 -16.03
C LYS A 238 -0.47 -15.96 -15.00
N PHE A 239 -1.70 -16.29 -15.42
CA PHE A 239 -2.81 -16.40 -14.47
C PHE A 239 -2.43 -17.29 -13.27
N PRO A 240 -2.63 -16.85 -12.03
CA PRO A 240 -3.39 -15.68 -11.57
C PRO A 240 -2.63 -14.34 -11.51
N PHE A 241 -1.47 -14.19 -12.12
CA PHE A 241 -0.61 -13.01 -12.16
C PHE A 241 0.01 -12.63 -10.81
N PHE A 242 0.14 -13.60 -9.94
CA PHE A 242 0.89 -13.53 -8.69
C PHE A 242 1.28 -14.94 -8.23
N ILE A 243 2.31 -15.00 -7.40
CA ILE A 243 2.71 -16.22 -6.69
C ILE A 243 2.76 -15.93 -5.19
N THR A 244 2.35 -16.89 -4.37
CA THR A 244 2.45 -16.83 -2.93
C THR A 244 3.53 -17.76 -2.40
N ASN A 245 4.33 -17.26 -1.44
CA ASN A 245 5.29 -18.07 -0.70
C ASN A 245 5.29 -17.67 0.78
N THR A 246 4.45 -18.29 1.57
CA THR A 246 4.31 -17.99 3.01
C THR A 246 5.61 -18.23 3.82
N LYS A 247 6.58 -18.98 3.27
CA LYS A 247 7.89 -19.18 3.90
C LYS A 247 8.78 -17.94 3.85
N LYS A 248 8.47 -16.98 2.97
CA LYS A 248 9.16 -15.69 2.87
C LYS A 248 8.72 -14.69 3.94
N TYR A 249 7.67 -14.97 4.71
CA TYR A 249 7.29 -14.09 5.83
C TYR A 249 8.49 -13.87 6.76
N PRO A 250 8.79 -12.63 7.17
CA PRO A 250 9.99 -12.34 7.94
C PRO A 250 10.12 -13.21 9.19
N THR A 251 11.30 -13.79 9.37
CA THR A 251 11.63 -14.54 10.58
C THR A 251 11.60 -13.64 11.82
N LYS A 252 11.45 -14.23 13.02
CA LYS A 252 11.53 -13.45 14.27
C LYS A 252 12.80 -12.58 14.32
N ALA A 253 13.94 -13.11 13.90
CA ALA A 253 15.20 -12.37 13.90
C ALA A 253 15.16 -11.15 12.96
N GLN A 254 14.60 -11.28 11.75
CA GLN A 254 14.43 -10.17 10.82
C GLN A 254 13.45 -9.13 11.37
N GLN A 255 12.31 -9.57 11.94
CA GLN A 255 11.36 -8.66 12.57
C GLN A 255 11.99 -7.88 13.73
N MET A 256 12.74 -8.56 14.61
CA MET A 256 13.44 -7.91 15.74
C MET A 256 14.49 -6.90 15.26
N HIS A 257 15.18 -7.20 14.16
CA HIS A 257 16.12 -6.27 13.53
C HIS A 257 15.39 -5.04 12.98
N PHE A 258 14.26 -5.22 12.30
CA PHE A 258 13.42 -4.11 11.82
C PHE A 258 12.95 -3.23 12.98
N PHE A 259 12.45 -3.83 14.07
CA PHE A 259 11.99 -3.08 15.23
C PHE A 259 13.11 -2.31 15.91
N GLN A 260 14.32 -2.88 15.96
CA GLN A 260 15.50 -2.16 16.45
C GLN A 260 15.76 -0.90 15.63
N ARG A 261 15.76 -1.00 14.29
CA ARG A 261 15.97 0.15 13.38
C ARG A 261 14.84 1.16 13.51
N TYR A 262 13.61 0.71 13.56
CA TYR A 262 12.43 1.54 13.72
C TYR A 262 12.44 2.32 15.05
N LEU A 263 12.72 1.65 16.16
CA LEU A 263 12.72 2.24 17.50
C LEU A 263 13.87 3.23 17.71
N LEU A 264 15.03 3.00 17.11
CA LEU A 264 16.15 3.94 17.16
C LEU A 264 15.76 5.34 16.65
N GLU A 265 14.90 5.44 15.65
CA GLU A 265 14.47 6.73 15.11
C GLU A 265 13.16 7.24 15.71
N SER A 266 12.23 6.36 16.11
CA SER A 266 10.88 6.75 16.55
C SER A 266 10.75 6.96 18.05
N HIS A 267 11.62 6.35 18.87
CA HIS A 267 11.53 6.37 20.33
C HIS A 267 12.69 7.17 20.93
N ALA A 268 12.40 8.39 21.37
CA ALA A 268 13.40 9.24 21.97
C ALA A 268 14.08 8.58 23.18
N GLY A 269 15.40 8.46 23.14
CA GLY A 269 16.17 7.86 24.21
C GLY A 269 16.23 6.33 24.23
N PHE A 270 15.74 5.67 23.16
CA PHE A 270 15.80 4.21 23.06
C PHE A 270 17.19 3.64 23.28
N GLU A 271 18.22 4.29 22.75
CA GLU A 271 19.63 3.90 22.92
C GLU A 271 20.11 3.94 24.39
N ASN A 272 19.47 4.75 25.23
CA ASN A 272 19.82 4.92 26.64
C ASN A 272 19.05 3.96 27.56
N LEU A 273 18.12 3.17 27.04
CA LEU A 273 17.40 2.18 27.79
C LEU A 273 18.29 0.97 28.11
N SER A 274 17.96 0.25 29.17
CA SER A 274 18.57 -1.05 29.45
C SER A 274 18.35 -2.03 28.30
N GLU A 275 19.21 -3.01 28.12
CA GLU A 275 19.03 -4.06 27.12
C GLU A 275 17.70 -4.83 27.33
N GLU A 276 17.29 -5.03 28.59
CA GLU A 276 16.01 -5.66 28.94
C GLU A 276 14.82 -4.81 28.45
N ASP A 277 14.85 -3.49 28.67
CA ASP A 277 13.76 -2.60 28.24
C ASP A 277 13.71 -2.49 26.72
N GLN A 278 14.87 -2.39 26.05
CA GLN A 278 14.94 -2.42 24.59
C GLN A 278 14.37 -3.72 24.03
N GLN A 279 14.73 -4.85 24.63
CA GLN A 279 14.25 -6.16 24.21
C GLN A 279 12.75 -6.29 24.42
N LYS A 280 12.22 -5.80 25.56
CA LYS A 280 10.80 -5.79 25.85
C LYS A 280 10.01 -4.97 24.83
N LEU A 281 10.45 -3.77 24.50
CA LEU A 281 9.79 -2.93 23.48
C LEU A 281 9.72 -3.63 22.13
N LYS A 282 10.78 -4.33 21.71
CA LYS A 282 10.78 -5.12 20.47
C LYS A 282 9.84 -6.31 20.54
N GLU A 283 9.74 -6.98 21.68
CA GLU A 283 8.83 -8.11 21.87
C GLU A 283 7.36 -7.66 21.89
N ASP A 284 7.07 -6.51 22.49
CA ASP A 284 5.75 -5.89 22.44
C ASP A 284 5.36 -5.54 20.99
N MET A 285 6.30 -4.97 20.21
CA MET A 285 6.08 -4.73 18.77
C MET A 285 5.91 -6.03 17.99
N LEU A 286 6.60 -7.11 18.36
CA LEU A 286 6.45 -8.41 17.70
C LEU A 286 5.02 -8.93 17.84
N VAL A 287 4.44 -8.81 19.03
CA VAL A 287 3.03 -9.17 19.27
C VAL A 287 2.09 -8.25 18.51
N GLU A 288 2.28 -6.94 18.62
CA GLU A 288 1.52 -5.91 17.92
C GLU A 288 1.45 -6.19 16.41
N VAL A 289 2.59 -6.20 15.74
CA VAL A 289 2.71 -6.30 14.29
C VAL A 289 2.14 -7.61 13.75
N ASN A 290 2.42 -8.75 14.41
CA ASN A 290 1.90 -10.03 13.93
C ASN A 290 0.38 -10.18 14.15
N ARG A 291 -0.21 -9.55 15.18
CA ARG A 291 -1.66 -9.49 15.33
C ARG A 291 -2.29 -8.61 14.25
N PHE A 292 -1.71 -7.43 13.98
CA PHE A 292 -2.20 -6.54 12.93
C PHE A 292 -1.94 -7.06 11.51
N ALA A 293 -0.98 -7.97 11.29
CA ALA A 293 -0.83 -8.70 10.04
C ALA A 293 -2.08 -9.52 9.67
N LEU A 294 -2.84 -10.00 10.67
CA LEU A 294 -4.15 -10.62 10.44
C LEU A 294 -5.11 -9.63 9.77
N ALA A 295 -5.11 -8.37 10.23
CA ALA A 295 -5.96 -7.34 9.62
C ALA A 295 -5.57 -7.05 8.17
N SER A 296 -4.28 -7.04 7.84
CA SER A 296 -3.81 -6.90 6.46
C SER A 296 -4.36 -8.00 5.56
N HIS A 297 -4.22 -9.26 5.97
CA HIS A 297 -4.77 -10.38 5.19
C HIS A 297 -6.29 -10.28 5.04
N PHE A 298 -7.00 -9.94 6.10
CA PHE A 298 -8.46 -9.83 6.07
C PHE A 298 -8.92 -8.67 5.19
N PHE A 299 -8.30 -7.51 5.33
CA PHE A 299 -8.58 -6.30 4.55
C PHE A 299 -8.42 -6.54 3.05
N TRP A 300 -7.25 -6.99 2.63
CA TRP A 300 -6.95 -7.24 1.22
C TRP A 300 -7.70 -8.45 0.67
N GLY A 301 -8.06 -9.40 1.53
CA GLY A 301 -8.98 -10.49 1.18
C GLY A 301 -10.35 -9.96 0.77
N LEU A 302 -10.98 -9.12 1.59
CA LEU A 302 -12.28 -8.51 1.29
C LEU A 302 -12.21 -7.62 0.04
N TRP A 303 -11.20 -6.75 -0.05
CA TRP A 303 -10.97 -5.89 -1.21
C TRP A 303 -10.91 -6.72 -2.50
N SER A 304 -10.20 -7.83 -2.48
CA SER A 304 -10.03 -8.68 -3.65
C SER A 304 -11.31 -9.38 -4.09
N VAL A 305 -12.17 -9.78 -3.16
CA VAL A 305 -13.50 -10.32 -3.51
C VAL A 305 -14.32 -9.29 -4.28
N ILE A 306 -14.25 -8.01 -3.86
CA ILE A 306 -14.93 -6.92 -4.56
C ILE A 306 -14.32 -6.73 -5.95
N GLN A 307 -12.99 -6.66 -6.04
CA GLN A 307 -12.28 -6.50 -7.32
C GLN A 307 -12.58 -7.65 -8.31
N ALA A 308 -12.74 -8.88 -7.83
CA ALA A 308 -13.14 -10.01 -8.66
C ALA A 308 -14.48 -9.79 -9.38
N LYS A 309 -15.32 -8.89 -8.88
CA LYS A 309 -16.61 -8.52 -9.49
C LYS A 309 -16.52 -7.31 -10.39
N ILE A 310 -15.79 -6.27 -9.96
CA ILE A 310 -15.87 -4.95 -10.59
C ILE A 310 -14.67 -4.60 -11.47
N SER A 311 -13.48 -5.18 -11.19
CA SER A 311 -12.26 -4.83 -11.92
C SER A 311 -12.31 -5.32 -13.37
N THR A 312 -11.74 -4.52 -14.24
CA THR A 312 -11.50 -4.86 -15.65
C THR A 312 -10.06 -5.27 -15.91
N ILE A 313 -9.20 -5.15 -14.90
CA ILE A 313 -7.79 -5.58 -14.98
C ILE A 313 -7.75 -7.10 -14.94
N GLU A 314 -6.97 -7.69 -15.84
CA GLU A 314 -6.74 -9.13 -15.87
C GLU A 314 -5.82 -9.55 -14.73
N PHE A 315 -6.43 -9.99 -13.63
CA PHE A 315 -5.74 -10.47 -12.44
C PHE A 315 -6.63 -11.49 -11.72
N GLY A 316 -6.02 -12.48 -11.08
CA GLY A 316 -6.72 -13.52 -10.33
C GLY A 316 -7.21 -13.04 -8.97
N TYR A 317 -8.10 -12.04 -8.95
CA TYR A 317 -8.57 -11.44 -7.70
C TYR A 317 -9.26 -12.43 -6.76
N MET A 318 -10.01 -13.39 -7.28
CA MET A 318 -10.66 -14.41 -6.44
C MET A 318 -9.62 -15.37 -5.85
N GLU A 319 -8.62 -15.75 -6.61
CA GLU A 319 -7.46 -16.55 -6.18
C GLU A 319 -6.65 -15.82 -5.11
N TYR A 320 -6.46 -14.51 -5.30
CA TYR A 320 -5.76 -13.66 -4.34
C TYR A 320 -6.56 -13.54 -3.03
N ALA A 321 -7.88 -13.35 -3.11
CA ALA A 321 -8.74 -13.37 -1.93
C ALA A 321 -8.60 -14.69 -1.15
N MET A 322 -8.63 -15.83 -1.85
CA MET A 322 -8.43 -17.14 -1.22
C MET A 322 -7.07 -17.26 -0.55
N ALA A 323 -6.00 -16.83 -1.23
CA ALA A 323 -4.65 -16.86 -0.68
C ALA A 323 -4.51 -15.99 0.58
N ARG A 324 -5.14 -14.79 0.59
CA ARG A 324 -5.16 -13.90 1.75
C ARG A 324 -5.90 -14.50 2.94
N PHE A 325 -7.08 -15.09 2.72
CA PHE A 325 -7.84 -15.73 3.81
C PHE A 325 -7.17 -17.02 4.30
N ASP A 326 -6.59 -17.83 3.41
CA ASP A 326 -5.82 -19.01 3.83
C ASP A 326 -4.62 -18.59 4.69
N ALA A 327 -3.89 -17.55 4.32
CA ALA A 327 -2.79 -16.99 5.12
C ALA A 327 -3.27 -16.40 6.47
N TYR A 328 -4.44 -15.75 6.48
CA TYR A 328 -5.09 -15.25 7.70
C TYR A 328 -5.31 -16.38 8.71
N PHE A 329 -5.97 -17.46 8.29
CA PHE A 329 -6.27 -18.58 9.21
C PHE A 329 -5.03 -19.36 9.64
N GLU A 330 -4.03 -19.49 8.76
CA GLU A 330 -2.73 -20.07 9.12
C GLU A 330 -2.01 -19.22 10.17
N LEU A 331 -1.97 -17.90 9.99
CA LEU A 331 -1.33 -17.00 10.93
C LEU A 331 -2.08 -16.98 12.27
N LYS A 332 -3.42 -16.90 12.24
CA LYS A 332 -4.28 -16.97 13.43
C LYS A 332 -3.98 -18.21 14.26
N LYS A 333 -3.89 -19.38 13.61
CA LYS A 333 -3.53 -20.65 14.26
C LYS A 333 -2.12 -20.61 14.87
N LYS A 334 -1.13 -20.02 14.17
CA LYS A 334 0.25 -19.88 14.68
C LYS A 334 0.30 -18.98 15.92
N LEU A 335 -0.46 -17.92 15.93
CA LEU A 335 -0.55 -16.97 17.05
C LEU A 335 -1.40 -17.49 18.22
N ARG A 336 -2.16 -18.57 18.01
CA ARG A 336 -3.10 -19.16 19.00
C ARG A 336 -4.15 -18.16 19.51
N VAL A 337 -4.71 -17.38 18.62
CA VAL A 337 -5.73 -16.36 18.89
C VAL A 337 -7.03 -16.65 18.17
#